data_3fe092d5f70cc8b2e005b246a3a8cdfa
#
_entry.id   3fe092d5f70cc8b2e005b246a3a8cdfa
#
_cell.length_a   1.000
_cell.length_b   1.000
_cell.length_c   1.000
_cell.angle_alpha   90.00
_cell.angle_beta   90.00
_cell.angle_gamma   90.00
#
_symmetry.space_group_name_H-M   'P 1'
#
loop_
_entity.id
_entity.type
_entity.pdbx_description
1 polymer ?
#
loop_
_entity_poly.entity_id
_entity_poly.type
_entity_poly.pdbx_seq_one_letter_code
_entity_poly.pdbx_strand_id
1 'polypeptide(L)'
;MSDAPIVHIDPAAFWADPYPALADMRANTPICFVPELNATLLTKRDDIHTCEKNVKVFSSDQPGGLMNELMGKNMMRSDGDEHRKERFVYYPAVSPKTVKASWADQFNKLADVVLDSLAESNRKGDLVVGYATALSGEALKVMTGLTNISYQDMDAWSQAMIDGVSNYGGDPEREARCRQATAAIDAAIDERLVELESDPDHSLLSVMAASGMAMGNVRANIKLTISGGQNEPRDAIAGAIWALLTHPEQLEIVQRGEVTWLQVFEEYCRWIS
;
A
#
# COMPACT_ATOMS: atom_id res chain seq x y z
N MET A 1 7.62 27.85 13.59
CA MET A 1 7.07 28.32 12.29
C MET A 1 8.18 28.11 11.25
N SER A 2 7.82 27.74 10.02
CA SER A 2 8.81 27.57 8.94
C SER A 2 9.30 28.94 8.47
N ASP A 3 10.60 29.08 8.21
CA ASP A 3 11.18 30.27 7.58
C ASP A 3 11.12 30.21 6.05
N ALA A 4 10.52 29.14 5.50
CA ALA A 4 10.34 28.99 4.06
C ALA A 4 9.35 30.04 3.51
N PRO A 5 9.54 30.53 2.28
CA PRO A 5 8.59 31.41 1.62
C PRO A 5 7.17 30.81 1.63
N ILE A 6 6.17 31.65 1.86
CA ILE A 6 4.77 31.23 1.87
C ILE A 6 4.23 31.24 0.44
N VAL A 7 3.61 30.13 0.05
CA VAL A 7 2.87 30.01 -1.21
C VAL A 7 1.46 29.56 -0.88
N HIS A 8 0.46 30.29 -1.38
CA HIS A 8 -0.94 29.95 -1.23
C HIS A 8 -1.45 29.15 -2.42
N ILE A 9 -2.32 28.19 -2.14
CA ILE A 9 -3.00 27.38 -3.15
C ILE A 9 -4.51 27.50 -3.01
N ASP A 10 -5.24 27.27 -4.09
CA ASP A 10 -6.66 26.91 -4.01
C ASP A 10 -6.73 25.39 -3.79
N PRO A 11 -7.21 24.91 -2.62
CA PRO A 11 -7.23 23.47 -2.34
C PRO A 11 -8.06 22.67 -3.34
N ALA A 12 -9.18 23.21 -3.82
CA ALA A 12 -10.03 22.49 -4.77
C ALA A 12 -9.35 22.32 -6.13
N ALA A 13 -8.72 23.37 -6.64
CA ALA A 13 -7.95 23.31 -7.87
C ALA A 13 -6.71 22.41 -7.74
N PHE A 14 -6.02 22.50 -6.59
CA PHE A 14 -4.83 21.67 -6.31
C PHE A 14 -5.16 20.17 -6.23
N TRP A 15 -6.31 19.81 -5.64
CA TRP A 15 -6.74 18.41 -5.60
C TRP A 15 -7.26 17.89 -6.94
N ALA A 16 -7.80 18.79 -7.78
CA ALA A 16 -8.25 18.41 -9.12
C ALA A 16 -7.07 18.20 -10.09
N ASP A 17 -6.08 19.08 -10.06
CA ASP A 17 -4.84 18.98 -10.85
C ASP A 17 -3.70 19.72 -10.14
N PRO A 18 -2.81 19.04 -9.40
CA PRO A 18 -1.71 19.68 -8.67
C PRO A 18 -0.55 20.12 -9.57
N TYR A 19 -0.42 19.57 -10.78
CA TYR A 19 0.77 19.74 -11.61
C TYR A 19 1.09 21.18 -11.99
N PRO A 20 0.13 22.05 -12.36
CA PRO A 20 0.42 23.45 -12.66
C PRO A 20 1.01 24.20 -11.45
N ALA A 21 0.41 24.04 -10.27
CA ALA A 21 0.91 24.67 -9.04
C ALA A 21 2.29 24.16 -8.65
N LEU A 22 2.50 22.83 -8.70
CA LEU A 22 3.80 22.21 -8.44
C LEU A 22 4.86 22.62 -9.45
N ALA A 23 4.52 22.84 -10.71
CA ALA A 23 5.45 23.33 -11.72
C ALA A 23 5.89 24.77 -11.43
N ASP A 24 4.98 25.64 -11.03
CA ASP A 24 5.29 27.01 -10.65
C ASP A 24 6.17 27.04 -9.38
N MET A 25 5.80 26.30 -8.34
CA MET A 25 6.62 26.16 -7.13
C MET A 25 8.03 25.68 -7.46
N ARG A 26 8.17 24.66 -8.32
CA ARG A 26 9.46 24.09 -8.72
C ARG A 26 10.35 25.11 -9.44
N ALA A 27 9.74 25.97 -10.23
CA ALA A 27 10.46 27.01 -10.98
C ALA A 27 10.87 28.19 -10.07
N ASN A 28 9.98 28.65 -9.21
CA ASN A 28 10.10 29.94 -8.53
C ASN A 28 10.38 29.82 -7.03
N THR A 29 9.82 28.83 -6.34
CA THR A 29 9.88 28.67 -4.88
C THR A 29 9.95 27.17 -4.51
N PRO A 30 11.05 26.49 -4.85
CA PRO A 30 11.13 25.02 -4.80
C PRO A 30 10.99 24.42 -3.40
N ILE A 31 11.23 25.22 -2.35
CA ILE A 31 10.94 24.87 -0.96
C ILE A 31 10.04 25.98 -0.43
N CYS A 32 8.79 25.66 -0.12
CA CYS A 32 7.81 26.65 0.34
C CYS A 32 6.88 26.08 1.40
N PHE A 33 6.42 26.94 2.30
CA PHE A 33 5.36 26.61 3.25
C PHE A 33 3.99 26.91 2.63
N VAL A 34 3.10 25.94 2.65
CA VAL A 34 1.72 26.03 2.14
C VAL A 34 0.77 25.99 3.34
N PRO A 35 0.22 27.14 3.77
CA PRO A 35 -0.64 27.22 4.95
C PRO A 35 -1.88 26.33 4.86
N GLU A 36 -2.49 26.21 3.67
CA GLU A 36 -3.70 25.41 3.43
C GLU A 36 -3.47 23.91 3.67
N LEU A 37 -2.21 23.45 3.53
CA LEU A 37 -1.81 22.07 3.80
C LEU A 37 -1.13 21.94 5.18
N ASN A 38 -0.85 23.07 5.85
CA ASN A 38 -0.02 23.14 7.04
C ASN A 38 1.32 22.38 6.88
N ALA A 39 1.93 22.48 5.70
CA ALA A 39 3.11 21.71 5.32
C ALA A 39 4.13 22.54 4.55
N THR A 40 5.41 22.21 4.73
CA THR A 40 6.48 22.67 3.84
C THR A 40 6.65 21.67 2.70
N LEU A 41 6.46 22.14 1.47
CA LEU A 41 6.63 21.33 0.27
C LEU A 41 8.06 21.47 -0.26
N LEU A 42 8.62 20.34 -0.68
CA LEU A 42 9.85 20.24 -1.45
C LEU A 42 9.48 19.74 -2.83
N THR A 43 9.80 20.49 -3.89
CA THR A 43 9.32 20.18 -5.24
C THR A 43 10.43 19.79 -6.22
N LYS A 44 11.70 19.87 -5.81
CA LYS A 44 12.85 19.41 -6.61
C LYS A 44 13.36 18.06 -6.12
N ARG A 45 13.62 17.17 -7.07
CA ARG A 45 14.12 15.81 -6.79
C ARG A 45 15.37 15.79 -5.90
N ASP A 46 16.35 16.66 -6.18
CA ASP A 46 17.63 16.62 -5.47
C ASP A 46 17.49 17.13 -4.03
N ASP A 47 16.60 18.08 -3.78
CA ASP A 47 16.25 18.53 -2.43
C ASP A 47 15.56 17.40 -1.65
N ILE A 48 14.57 16.75 -2.24
CA ILE A 48 13.88 15.61 -1.65
C ILE A 48 14.87 14.49 -1.34
N HIS A 49 15.71 14.09 -2.30
CA HIS A 49 16.70 13.04 -2.13
C HIS A 49 17.72 13.33 -1.03
N THR A 50 18.09 14.60 -0.87
CA THR A 50 19.00 15.03 0.21
C THR A 50 18.32 14.96 1.57
N CYS A 51 17.07 15.44 1.65
CA CYS A 51 16.30 15.48 2.89
C CYS A 51 15.91 14.09 3.39
N GLU A 52 15.41 13.21 2.52
CA GLU A 52 14.97 11.86 2.90
C GLU A 52 16.07 10.98 3.51
N LYS A 53 17.34 11.26 3.19
CA LYS A 53 18.49 10.55 3.76
C LYS A 53 18.95 11.09 5.11
N ASN A 54 18.46 12.25 5.50
CA ASN A 54 18.85 12.90 6.74
C ASN A 54 17.81 12.71 7.83
N VAL A 55 17.65 11.48 8.30
CA VAL A 55 16.68 11.08 9.34
C VAL A 55 16.86 11.81 10.68
N LYS A 56 18.00 12.46 10.91
CA LYS A 56 18.23 13.27 12.12
C LYS A 56 17.47 14.60 12.10
N VAL A 57 17.12 15.08 10.91
CA VAL A 57 16.40 16.35 10.69
C VAL A 57 14.99 16.06 10.15
N PHE A 58 14.90 15.13 9.22
CA PHE A 58 13.65 14.74 8.55
C PHE A 58 13.26 13.31 8.98
N SER A 59 12.57 13.23 10.11
CA SER A 59 12.12 11.95 10.67
C SER A 59 10.82 11.49 10.03
N SER A 60 10.67 10.17 9.87
CA SER A 60 9.40 9.52 9.51
C SER A 60 8.45 9.44 10.70
N ASP A 61 8.93 9.62 11.92
CA ASP A 61 8.10 9.63 13.13
C ASP A 61 7.22 10.89 13.14
N GLN A 62 5.93 10.69 13.24
CA GLN A 62 4.91 11.74 13.28
C GLN A 62 4.01 11.51 14.51
N PRO A 63 4.45 11.88 15.72
CA PRO A 63 3.62 11.84 16.91
C PRO A 63 2.34 12.64 16.69
N GLY A 64 1.17 12.04 16.92
CA GLY A 64 -0.13 12.67 16.62
C GLY A 64 -0.51 12.71 15.15
N GLY A 65 0.23 12.06 14.26
CA GLY A 65 -0.19 11.86 12.87
C GLY A 65 -1.33 10.84 12.76
N LEU A 66 -2.25 11.08 11.82
CA LEU A 66 -3.46 10.25 11.63
C LEU A 66 -3.16 8.75 11.52
N MET A 67 -2.07 8.37 10.86
CA MET A 67 -1.68 6.96 10.75
C MET A 67 -1.39 6.35 12.13
N ASN A 68 -0.62 7.05 12.98
CA ASN A 68 -0.30 6.56 14.32
C ASN A 68 -1.56 6.47 15.21
N GLU A 69 -2.46 7.44 15.09
CA GLU A 69 -3.69 7.47 15.88
C GLU A 69 -4.72 6.40 15.47
N LEU A 70 -4.85 6.15 14.16
CA LEU A 70 -5.87 5.26 13.63
C LEU A 70 -5.40 3.81 13.48
N MET A 71 -4.13 3.59 13.13
CA MET A 71 -3.60 2.27 12.82
C MET A 71 -2.57 1.76 13.84
N GLY A 72 -2.04 2.64 14.68
CA GLY A 72 -0.90 2.39 15.56
C GLY A 72 0.44 2.71 14.90
N LYS A 73 1.47 2.93 15.73
CA LYS A 73 2.83 3.18 15.25
C LYS A 73 3.40 1.91 14.60
N ASN A 74 3.74 1.99 13.35
CA ASN A 74 4.28 0.91 12.52
C ASN A 74 5.67 1.27 12.00
N MET A 75 6.35 0.34 11.31
CA MET A 75 7.70 0.53 10.83
C MET A 75 7.86 1.70 9.85
N MET A 76 6.82 2.11 9.11
CA MET A 76 6.87 3.28 8.23
C MET A 76 7.00 4.61 9.01
N ARG A 77 6.62 4.60 10.29
CA ARG A 77 6.70 5.74 11.22
C ARG A 77 7.84 5.58 12.24
N SER A 78 8.88 4.85 11.86
CA SER A 78 10.08 4.62 12.65
C SER A 78 11.31 4.87 11.80
N ASP A 79 12.40 5.33 12.43
CA ASP A 79 13.68 5.56 11.78
C ASP A 79 14.81 4.72 12.41
N GLY A 80 15.93 4.65 11.71
CA GLY A 80 17.19 4.12 12.23
C GLY A 80 17.09 2.67 12.73
N ASP A 81 17.51 2.43 13.98
CA ASP A 81 17.57 1.07 14.56
C ASP A 81 16.20 0.50 14.87
N GLU A 82 15.23 1.33 15.23
CA GLU A 82 13.85 0.90 15.48
C GLU A 82 13.23 0.35 14.19
N HIS A 83 13.29 1.11 13.11
CA HIS A 83 12.85 0.66 11.78
C HIS A 83 13.57 -0.62 11.35
N ARG A 84 14.90 -0.69 11.51
CA ARG A 84 15.67 -1.88 11.11
C ARG A 84 15.27 -3.14 11.88
N LYS A 85 14.98 -3.03 13.19
CA LYS A 85 14.54 -4.17 14.01
C LYS A 85 13.20 -4.71 13.53
N GLU A 86 12.21 -3.83 13.31
CA GLU A 86 10.90 -4.26 12.80
C GLU A 86 11.00 -4.83 11.38
N ARG A 87 11.75 -4.15 10.50
CA ARG A 87 11.99 -4.62 9.14
C ARG A 87 12.69 -5.98 9.09
N PHE A 88 13.61 -6.24 10.01
CA PHE A 88 14.31 -7.52 10.08
C PHE A 88 13.35 -8.66 10.44
N VAL A 89 12.41 -8.43 11.34
CA VAL A 89 11.36 -9.41 11.69
C VAL A 89 10.38 -9.64 10.53
N TYR A 90 10.01 -8.59 9.84
CA TYR A 90 9.10 -8.62 8.69
C TYR A 90 9.70 -9.32 7.46
N TYR A 91 10.99 -9.10 7.20
CA TYR A 91 11.69 -9.50 5.99
C TYR A 91 11.62 -11.00 5.64
N PRO A 92 11.71 -11.95 6.57
CA PRO A 92 11.65 -13.39 6.25
C PRO A 92 10.39 -13.79 5.46
N ALA A 93 9.24 -13.19 5.77
CA ALA A 93 7.97 -13.49 5.08
C ALA A 93 7.95 -12.97 3.63
N VAL A 94 8.64 -11.85 3.34
CA VAL A 94 8.62 -11.17 2.03
C VAL A 94 9.96 -11.24 1.29
N SER A 95 10.93 -12.03 1.77
CA SER A 95 12.24 -12.15 1.13
C SER A 95 12.10 -12.74 -0.27
N PRO A 96 12.99 -12.41 -1.24
CA PRO A 96 12.98 -13.01 -2.57
C PRO A 96 13.03 -14.55 -2.53
N LYS A 97 13.70 -15.12 -1.53
CA LYS A 97 13.75 -16.57 -1.30
C LYS A 97 12.36 -17.11 -0.96
N THR A 98 11.65 -16.48 -0.01
CA THR A 98 10.30 -16.90 0.41
C THR A 98 9.28 -16.68 -0.70
N VAL A 99 9.37 -15.54 -1.41
CA VAL A 99 8.54 -15.28 -2.58
C VAL A 99 8.65 -16.41 -3.59
N LYS A 100 9.88 -16.80 -3.96
CA LYS A 100 10.11 -17.88 -4.93
C LYS A 100 9.70 -19.26 -4.42
N ALA A 101 9.92 -19.53 -3.13
CA ALA A 101 9.72 -20.88 -2.57
C ALA A 101 8.27 -21.14 -2.14
N SER A 102 7.50 -20.09 -1.79
CA SER A 102 6.19 -20.24 -1.17
C SER A 102 5.10 -19.43 -1.90
N TRP A 103 5.31 -18.15 -2.14
CA TRP A 103 4.25 -17.28 -2.62
C TRP A 103 3.96 -17.40 -4.11
N ALA A 104 4.99 -17.56 -4.96
CA ALA A 104 4.81 -17.58 -6.40
C ALA A 104 3.81 -18.65 -6.87
N ASP A 105 3.96 -19.90 -6.38
CA ASP A 105 3.06 -20.99 -6.75
C ASP A 105 1.64 -20.78 -6.17
N GLN A 106 1.53 -20.22 -4.96
CA GLN A 106 0.23 -19.92 -4.36
C GLN A 106 -0.50 -18.82 -5.12
N PHE A 107 0.19 -17.75 -5.48
CA PHE A 107 -0.40 -16.63 -6.23
C PHE A 107 -0.81 -17.05 -7.65
N ASN A 108 -0.03 -17.92 -8.32
CA ASN A 108 -0.44 -18.49 -9.60
C ASN A 108 -1.74 -19.31 -9.48
N LYS A 109 -1.85 -20.16 -8.46
CA LYS A 109 -3.09 -20.91 -8.21
C LYS A 109 -4.28 -20.02 -7.90
N LEU A 110 -4.07 -18.96 -7.11
CA LEU A 110 -5.12 -17.96 -6.83
C LEU A 110 -5.54 -17.23 -8.11
N ALA A 111 -4.60 -16.89 -8.99
CA ALA A 111 -4.92 -16.29 -10.27
C ALA A 111 -5.79 -17.18 -11.13
N ASP A 112 -5.50 -18.48 -11.20
CA ASP A 112 -6.31 -19.46 -11.93
C ASP A 112 -7.72 -19.56 -11.34
N VAL A 113 -7.86 -19.68 -10.02
CA VAL A 113 -9.17 -19.75 -9.33
C VAL A 113 -10.01 -18.50 -9.59
N VAL A 114 -9.41 -17.31 -9.51
CA VAL A 114 -10.13 -16.05 -9.75
C VAL A 114 -10.53 -15.93 -11.23
N LEU A 115 -9.67 -16.35 -12.16
CA LEU A 115 -10.00 -16.38 -13.59
C LEU A 115 -11.14 -17.35 -13.91
N ASP A 116 -11.16 -18.54 -13.32
CA ASP A 116 -12.22 -19.53 -13.48
C ASP A 116 -13.55 -18.97 -12.98
N SER A 117 -13.57 -18.36 -11.80
CA SER A 117 -14.76 -17.70 -11.25
C SER A 117 -15.27 -16.57 -12.14
N LEU A 118 -14.38 -15.75 -12.71
CA LEU A 118 -14.75 -14.71 -13.66
C LEU A 118 -15.34 -15.31 -14.95
N ALA A 119 -14.78 -16.43 -15.42
CA ALA A 119 -15.27 -17.13 -16.62
C ALA A 119 -16.67 -17.72 -16.43
N GLU A 120 -17.00 -18.24 -15.24
CA GLU A 120 -18.32 -18.77 -14.88
C GLU A 120 -19.39 -17.69 -14.87
N SER A 121 -19.05 -16.44 -14.60
CA SER A 121 -19.96 -15.28 -14.62
C SER A 121 -20.39 -14.81 -16.01
N ASN A 122 -20.34 -15.69 -17.04
CA ASN A 122 -20.64 -15.41 -18.46
C ASN A 122 -19.68 -14.42 -19.14
N ARG A 123 -18.46 -14.28 -18.66
CA ARG A 123 -17.38 -13.44 -19.24
C ARG A 123 -17.78 -11.98 -19.46
N LYS A 124 -18.81 -11.51 -18.75
CA LYS A 124 -19.25 -10.11 -18.75
C LYS A 124 -19.06 -9.59 -17.35
N GLY A 125 -17.93 -8.95 -17.11
CA GLY A 125 -17.64 -8.38 -15.81
C GLY A 125 -16.64 -7.24 -15.93
N ASP A 126 -16.65 -6.42 -14.92
CA ASP A 126 -15.61 -5.45 -14.69
C ASP A 126 -14.33 -6.19 -14.28
N LEU A 127 -13.26 -6.06 -15.08
CA LEU A 127 -11.99 -6.71 -14.84
C LEU A 127 -11.30 -6.19 -13.54
N VAL A 128 -11.53 -4.94 -13.21
CA VAL A 128 -10.97 -4.36 -11.97
C VAL A 128 -11.62 -5.04 -10.78
N VAL A 129 -12.95 -5.06 -10.72
CA VAL A 129 -13.70 -5.62 -9.59
C VAL A 129 -13.63 -7.15 -9.57
N GLY A 130 -13.84 -7.79 -10.71
CA GLY A 130 -13.97 -9.26 -10.81
C GLY A 130 -12.63 -10.01 -10.81
N TYR A 131 -11.55 -9.37 -11.21
CA TYR A 131 -10.23 -10.02 -11.28
C TYR A 131 -9.17 -9.32 -10.43
N ALA A 132 -8.85 -8.06 -10.72
CA ALA A 132 -7.72 -7.39 -10.09
C ALA A 132 -7.92 -7.22 -8.57
N THR A 133 -9.11 -6.79 -8.13
CA THR A 133 -9.45 -6.64 -6.70
C THR A 133 -9.46 -7.99 -6.00
N ALA A 134 -10.09 -9.01 -6.62
CA ALA A 134 -10.18 -10.34 -6.04
C ALA A 134 -8.79 -10.99 -5.90
N LEU A 135 -7.97 -10.96 -6.95
CA LEU A 135 -6.62 -11.54 -6.92
C LEU A 135 -5.73 -10.82 -5.90
N SER A 136 -5.73 -9.48 -5.89
CA SER A 136 -4.96 -8.70 -4.92
C SER A 136 -5.37 -9.04 -3.48
N GLY A 137 -6.69 -9.09 -3.20
CA GLY A 137 -7.19 -9.38 -1.87
C GLY A 137 -6.91 -10.82 -1.42
N GLU A 138 -7.13 -11.82 -2.27
CA GLU A 138 -6.82 -13.21 -1.93
C GLU A 138 -5.32 -13.43 -1.69
N ALA A 139 -4.45 -12.84 -2.52
CA ALA A 139 -3.01 -12.89 -2.32
C ALA A 139 -2.60 -12.21 -1.00
N LEU A 140 -3.18 -11.06 -0.68
CA LEU A 140 -2.89 -10.31 0.54
C LEU A 140 -3.36 -11.06 1.79
N LYS A 141 -4.52 -11.73 1.76
CA LYS A 141 -5.00 -12.59 2.85
C LYS A 141 -3.97 -13.67 3.20
N VAL A 142 -3.49 -14.38 2.20
CA VAL A 142 -2.48 -15.44 2.40
C VAL A 142 -1.17 -14.86 2.92
N MET A 143 -0.68 -13.77 2.33
CA MET A 143 0.57 -13.16 2.73
C MET A 143 0.53 -12.57 4.15
N THR A 144 -0.58 -11.93 4.52
CA THR A 144 -0.75 -11.39 5.89
C THR A 144 -1.05 -12.46 6.92
N GLY A 145 -1.64 -13.60 6.51
CA GLY A 145 -2.10 -14.67 7.38
C GLY A 145 -3.58 -14.54 7.77
N LEU A 146 -4.30 -13.52 7.29
CA LEU A 146 -5.72 -13.29 7.60
C LEU A 146 -6.64 -14.06 6.64
N THR A 147 -6.52 -15.38 6.63
CA THR A 147 -7.32 -16.24 5.77
C THR A 147 -8.77 -16.42 6.24
N ASN A 148 -9.09 -15.98 7.44
CA ASN A 148 -10.40 -16.01 8.07
C ASN A 148 -11.34 -14.86 7.68
N ILE A 149 -10.94 -14.00 6.74
CA ILE A 149 -11.77 -12.90 6.21
C ILE A 149 -12.01 -13.05 4.72
N SER A 150 -12.99 -12.34 4.17
CA SER A 150 -13.20 -12.27 2.72
C SER A 150 -12.25 -11.28 2.05
N TYR A 151 -11.98 -11.44 0.74
CA TYR A 151 -11.22 -10.43 0.00
C TYR A 151 -11.98 -9.11 -0.11
N GLN A 152 -13.31 -9.15 -0.07
CA GLN A 152 -14.16 -7.96 -0.06
C GLN A 152 -13.98 -7.16 1.23
N ASP A 153 -13.90 -7.84 2.38
CA ASP A 153 -13.57 -7.18 3.65
C ASP A 153 -12.17 -6.60 3.62
N MET A 154 -11.20 -7.35 3.09
CA MET A 154 -9.81 -6.89 2.93
C MET A 154 -9.75 -5.58 2.12
N ASP A 155 -10.43 -5.52 0.98
CA ASP A 155 -10.50 -4.33 0.11
C ASP A 155 -11.21 -3.16 0.81
N ALA A 156 -12.38 -3.41 1.40
CA ALA A 156 -13.15 -2.38 2.10
C ALA A 156 -12.39 -1.79 3.29
N TRP A 157 -11.71 -2.63 4.08
CA TRP A 157 -10.92 -2.16 5.23
C TRP A 157 -9.66 -1.43 4.80
N SER A 158 -8.99 -1.89 3.74
CA SER A 158 -7.87 -1.17 3.14
C SER A 158 -8.28 0.24 2.72
N GLN A 159 -9.38 0.36 1.97
CA GLN A 159 -9.89 1.67 1.53
C GLN A 159 -10.27 2.56 2.72
N ALA A 160 -10.96 2.02 3.73
CA ALA A 160 -11.33 2.78 4.92
C ALA A 160 -10.10 3.30 5.70
N MET A 161 -9.02 2.52 5.77
CA MET A 161 -7.76 2.96 6.38
C MET A 161 -7.09 4.08 5.57
N ILE A 162 -7.06 3.97 4.24
CA ILE A 162 -6.49 5.00 3.35
C ILE A 162 -7.28 6.30 3.48
N ASP A 163 -8.62 6.24 3.43
CA ASP A 163 -9.50 7.40 3.61
C ASP A 163 -9.27 8.07 4.98
N GLY A 164 -9.09 7.27 6.03
CA GLY A 164 -8.85 7.75 7.39
C GLY A 164 -7.50 8.44 7.55
N VAL A 165 -6.40 7.84 7.07
CA VAL A 165 -5.06 8.44 7.19
C VAL A 165 -4.86 9.64 6.28
N SER A 166 -5.70 9.80 5.27
CA SER A 166 -5.73 10.97 4.36
C SER A 166 -6.75 12.03 4.80
N ASN A 167 -7.41 11.85 5.94
CA ASN A 167 -8.52 12.70 6.41
C ASN A 167 -8.03 14.01 7.04
N TYR A 168 -7.21 14.78 6.34
CA TYR A 168 -6.73 16.07 6.82
C TYR A 168 -7.84 17.12 6.96
N GLY A 169 -9.00 16.89 6.33
CA GLY A 169 -10.19 17.75 6.45
C GLY A 169 -11.02 17.50 7.72
N GLY A 170 -10.71 16.46 8.51
CA GLY A 170 -11.38 16.16 9.77
C GLY A 170 -12.82 15.65 9.61
N ASP A 171 -13.12 14.93 8.53
CA ASP A 171 -14.43 14.29 8.31
C ASP A 171 -14.65 13.17 9.34
N PRO A 172 -15.62 13.29 10.26
CA PRO A 172 -15.84 12.31 11.32
C PRO A 172 -16.33 10.95 10.80
N GLU A 173 -17.00 10.93 9.63
CA GLU A 173 -17.47 9.66 9.07
C GLU A 173 -16.30 8.83 8.50
N ARG A 174 -15.32 9.47 7.87
CA ARG A 174 -14.10 8.78 7.41
C ARG A 174 -13.32 8.22 8.58
N GLU A 175 -13.18 9.00 9.65
CA GLU A 175 -12.51 8.53 10.86
C GLU A 175 -13.25 7.35 11.49
N ALA A 176 -14.57 7.42 11.63
CA ALA A 176 -15.38 6.34 12.20
C ALA A 176 -15.26 5.05 11.39
N ARG A 177 -15.32 5.11 10.05
CA ARG A 177 -15.11 3.94 9.18
C ARG A 177 -13.72 3.34 9.33
N CYS A 178 -12.70 4.17 9.42
CA CYS A 178 -11.33 3.71 9.65
C CYS A 178 -11.18 2.98 10.99
N ARG A 179 -11.73 3.55 12.08
CA ARG A 179 -11.72 2.92 13.41
C ARG A 179 -12.48 1.59 13.42
N GLN A 180 -13.61 1.50 12.72
CA GLN A 180 -14.34 0.25 12.56
C GLN A 180 -13.52 -0.80 11.81
N ALA A 181 -12.89 -0.43 10.70
CA ALA A 181 -12.04 -1.32 9.92
C ALA A 181 -10.83 -1.81 10.73
N THR A 182 -10.13 -0.91 11.43
CA THR A 182 -8.98 -1.29 12.26
C THR A 182 -9.37 -2.21 13.42
N ALA A 183 -10.54 -2.01 14.04
CA ALA A 183 -11.06 -2.90 15.08
C ALA A 183 -11.42 -4.29 14.51
N ALA A 184 -12.01 -4.36 13.31
CA ALA A 184 -12.33 -5.62 12.64
C ALA A 184 -11.05 -6.40 12.27
N ILE A 185 -10.02 -5.71 11.79
CA ILE A 185 -8.71 -6.33 11.54
C ILE A 185 -8.10 -6.88 12.84
N ASP A 186 -8.17 -6.12 13.96
CA ASP A 186 -7.65 -6.59 15.23
C ASP A 186 -8.39 -7.85 15.72
N ALA A 187 -9.71 -7.93 15.55
CA ALA A 187 -10.49 -9.12 15.88
C ALA A 187 -10.09 -10.32 14.99
N ALA A 188 -9.92 -10.10 13.68
CA ALA A 188 -9.48 -11.15 12.76
C ALA A 188 -8.06 -11.66 13.11
N ILE A 189 -7.16 -10.77 13.54
CA ILE A 189 -5.83 -11.16 14.04
C ILE A 189 -5.96 -12.05 15.27
N ASP A 190 -6.81 -11.68 16.25
CA ASP A 190 -6.99 -12.47 17.48
C ASP A 190 -7.49 -13.88 17.20
N GLU A 191 -8.49 -14.02 16.32
CA GLU A 191 -8.99 -15.32 15.92
C GLU A 191 -7.90 -16.16 15.22
N ARG A 192 -7.16 -15.55 14.30
CA ARG A 192 -6.16 -16.27 13.50
C ARG A 192 -4.94 -16.69 14.32
N LEU A 193 -4.55 -15.91 15.33
CA LEU A 193 -3.43 -16.25 16.22
C LEU A 193 -3.64 -17.57 16.95
N VAL A 194 -4.88 -17.92 17.34
CA VAL A 194 -5.20 -19.20 18.01
C VAL A 194 -4.81 -20.40 17.13
N GLU A 195 -5.06 -20.31 15.83
CA GLU A 195 -4.71 -21.37 14.90
C GLU A 195 -3.19 -21.41 14.64
N LEU A 196 -2.57 -20.24 14.46
CA LEU A 196 -1.14 -20.11 14.16
C LEU A 196 -0.23 -20.53 15.32
N GLU A 197 -0.72 -20.54 16.57
CA GLU A 197 0.00 -21.11 17.72
C GLU A 197 0.25 -22.63 17.56
N SER A 198 -0.70 -23.35 16.95
CA SER A 198 -0.62 -24.79 16.75
C SER A 198 -0.08 -25.20 15.39
N ASP A 199 -0.31 -24.39 14.37
CA ASP A 199 0.11 -24.64 12.97
C ASP A 199 0.69 -23.35 12.36
N PRO A 200 1.94 -23.00 12.69
CA PRO A 200 2.60 -21.81 12.19
C PRO A 200 2.92 -21.94 10.71
N ASP A 201 2.74 -20.84 9.98
CA ASP A 201 3.00 -20.74 8.54
C ASP A 201 4.05 -19.65 8.20
N HIS A 202 4.20 -19.33 6.91
CA HIS A 202 5.13 -18.31 6.43
C HIS A 202 4.52 -16.91 6.35
N SER A 203 3.28 -16.73 6.80
CA SER A 203 2.60 -15.43 6.75
C SER A 203 3.26 -14.40 7.67
N LEU A 204 3.00 -13.14 7.37
CA LEU A 204 3.52 -12.04 8.16
C LEU A 204 3.06 -12.11 9.63
N LEU A 205 1.80 -12.44 9.86
CA LEU A 205 1.26 -12.58 11.22
C LEU A 205 1.99 -13.67 11.99
N SER A 206 2.15 -14.86 11.40
CA SER A 206 2.85 -15.99 12.02
C SER A 206 4.30 -15.64 12.37
N VAL A 207 5.05 -15.08 11.40
CA VAL A 207 6.47 -14.75 11.56
C VAL A 207 6.67 -13.65 12.62
N MET A 208 5.85 -12.59 12.58
CA MET A 208 5.97 -11.49 13.55
C MET A 208 5.55 -11.91 14.96
N ALA A 209 4.48 -12.68 15.12
CA ALA A 209 4.04 -13.18 16.42
C ALA A 209 5.10 -14.09 17.06
N ALA A 210 5.70 -14.99 16.28
CA ALA A 210 6.76 -15.88 16.75
C ALA A 210 8.07 -15.18 17.11
N SER A 211 8.30 -13.96 16.64
CA SER A 211 9.55 -13.22 16.85
C SER A 211 9.69 -12.59 18.25
N GLY A 212 8.62 -12.55 19.04
CA GLY A 212 8.55 -11.80 20.30
C GLY A 212 8.34 -10.29 20.11
N MET A 213 7.99 -9.82 18.90
CA MET A 213 7.57 -8.43 18.66
C MET A 213 6.35 -8.12 19.54
N ALA A 214 6.30 -6.91 20.11
CA ALA A 214 5.13 -6.48 20.87
C ALA A 214 3.85 -6.55 20.01
N MET A 215 2.77 -7.10 20.54
CA MET A 215 1.54 -7.35 19.78
C MET A 215 0.95 -6.06 19.18
N GLY A 216 1.10 -4.91 19.84
CA GLY A 216 0.72 -3.62 19.28
C GLY A 216 1.45 -3.29 17.97
N ASN A 217 2.75 -3.60 17.88
CA ASN A 217 3.55 -3.41 16.68
C ASN A 217 3.19 -4.45 15.59
N VAL A 218 2.91 -5.70 15.98
CA VAL A 218 2.41 -6.73 15.04
C VAL A 218 1.14 -6.24 14.37
N ARG A 219 0.13 -5.81 15.16
CA ARG A 219 -1.15 -5.30 14.65
C ARG A 219 -0.96 -4.07 13.74
N ALA A 220 -0.13 -3.12 14.16
CA ALA A 220 0.14 -1.92 13.39
C ALA A 220 0.82 -2.24 12.03
N ASN A 221 1.76 -3.20 12.01
CA ASN A 221 2.45 -3.61 10.78
C ASN A 221 1.56 -4.48 9.86
N ILE A 222 0.64 -5.28 10.40
CA ILE A 222 -0.39 -5.96 9.57
C ILE A 222 -1.31 -4.93 8.93
N LYS A 223 -1.83 -3.95 9.68
CA LYS A 223 -2.65 -2.85 9.13
C LYS A 223 -1.91 -2.05 8.06
N LEU A 224 -0.63 -1.74 8.30
CA LEU A 224 0.22 -1.11 7.29
C LEU A 224 0.30 -1.95 6.00
N THR A 225 0.51 -3.26 6.13
CA THR A 225 0.58 -4.16 4.98
C THR A 225 -0.72 -4.21 4.21
N ILE A 226 -1.87 -4.19 4.90
CA ILE A 226 -3.19 -4.18 4.27
C ILE A 226 -3.42 -2.86 3.52
N SER A 227 -3.15 -1.72 4.17
CA SER A 227 -3.40 -0.41 3.57
C SER A 227 -2.54 -0.11 2.34
N GLY A 228 -1.33 -0.67 2.25
CA GLY A 228 -0.43 -0.49 1.11
C GLY A 228 -0.30 -1.72 0.21
N GLY A 229 -0.95 -2.84 0.52
CA GLY A 229 -0.81 -4.09 -0.23
C GLY A 229 -2.04 -4.49 -1.04
N GLN A 230 -3.16 -3.79 -0.89
CA GLN A 230 -4.40 -4.09 -1.61
C GLN A 230 -4.52 -3.29 -2.91
N ASN A 231 -4.32 -1.99 -2.85
CA ASN A 231 -4.61 -1.09 -3.96
C ASN A 231 -3.51 -1.12 -5.03
N GLU A 232 -2.25 -1.09 -4.65
CA GLU A 232 -1.15 -1.01 -5.60
C GLU A 232 -1.08 -2.24 -6.52
N PRO A 233 -1.19 -3.49 -6.04
CA PRO A 233 -1.26 -4.65 -6.94
C PRO A 233 -2.53 -4.67 -7.79
N ARG A 234 -3.70 -4.31 -7.22
CA ARG A 234 -4.95 -4.19 -7.96
C ARG A 234 -4.80 -3.24 -9.14
N ASP A 235 -4.30 -2.05 -8.88
CA ASP A 235 -4.16 -0.99 -9.87
C ASP A 235 -3.08 -1.33 -10.92
N ALA A 236 -1.98 -1.99 -10.49
CA ALA A 236 -0.96 -2.47 -11.40
C ALA A 236 -1.48 -3.58 -12.34
N ILE A 237 -2.25 -4.54 -11.83
CA ILE A 237 -2.88 -5.60 -12.63
C ILE A 237 -3.85 -4.99 -13.64
N ALA A 238 -4.80 -4.18 -13.16
CA ALA A 238 -5.84 -3.57 -13.99
C ALA A 238 -5.23 -2.66 -15.06
N GLY A 239 -4.28 -1.82 -14.67
CA GLY A 239 -3.66 -0.85 -15.56
C GLY A 239 -2.72 -1.47 -16.57
N ALA A 240 -1.93 -2.49 -16.21
CA ALA A 240 -1.09 -3.20 -17.17
C ALA A 240 -1.94 -3.90 -18.24
N ILE A 241 -3.06 -4.50 -17.86
CA ILE A 241 -4.00 -5.12 -18.82
C ILE A 241 -4.62 -4.05 -19.71
N TRP A 242 -5.09 -2.94 -19.13
CA TRP A 242 -5.63 -1.82 -19.91
C TRP A 242 -4.59 -1.27 -20.91
N ALA A 243 -3.35 -1.05 -20.47
CA ALA A 243 -2.27 -0.55 -21.31
C ALA A 243 -2.00 -1.48 -22.51
N LEU A 244 -1.90 -2.79 -22.27
CA LEU A 244 -1.67 -3.77 -23.33
C LEU A 244 -2.85 -3.85 -24.30
N LEU A 245 -4.10 -3.81 -23.80
CA LEU A 245 -5.29 -3.85 -24.66
C LEU A 245 -5.47 -2.59 -25.52
N THR A 246 -4.97 -1.44 -25.06
CA THR A 246 -5.01 -0.17 -25.79
C THR A 246 -3.79 0.03 -26.71
N HIS A 247 -2.75 -0.83 -26.60
CA HIS A 247 -1.55 -0.83 -27.43
C HIS A 247 -1.29 -2.23 -28.01
N PRO A 248 -2.06 -2.64 -29.05
CA PRO A 248 -2.00 -3.99 -29.62
C PRO A 248 -0.60 -4.42 -30.07
N GLU A 249 0.20 -3.49 -30.58
CA GLU A 249 1.58 -3.74 -31.01
C GLU A 249 2.49 -4.16 -29.84
N GLN A 250 2.25 -3.63 -28.63
CA GLN A 250 2.97 -4.03 -27.43
C GLN A 250 2.49 -5.40 -26.93
N LEU A 251 1.18 -5.63 -26.98
CA LEU A 251 0.61 -6.94 -26.64
C LEU A 251 1.18 -8.06 -27.52
N GLU A 252 1.34 -7.83 -28.83
CA GLU A 252 1.94 -8.81 -29.73
C GLU A 252 3.38 -9.17 -29.37
N ILE A 253 4.19 -8.19 -28.92
CA ILE A 253 5.57 -8.42 -28.47
C ILE A 253 5.55 -9.35 -27.23
N VAL A 254 4.65 -9.10 -26.28
CA VAL A 254 4.47 -9.93 -25.09
C VAL A 254 4.03 -11.35 -25.48
N GLN A 255 3.05 -11.47 -26.37
CA GLN A 255 2.52 -12.75 -26.83
C GLN A 255 3.55 -13.61 -27.58
N ARG A 256 4.49 -12.97 -28.29
CA ARG A 256 5.63 -13.65 -28.93
C ARG A 256 6.73 -14.07 -27.94
N GLY A 257 6.60 -13.68 -26.65
CA GLY A 257 7.61 -13.99 -25.62
C GLY A 257 8.91 -13.22 -25.77
N GLU A 258 8.92 -12.10 -26.47
CA GLU A 258 10.10 -11.23 -26.66
C GLU A 258 10.43 -10.43 -25.39
N VAL A 259 9.45 -10.24 -24.50
CA VAL A 259 9.58 -9.62 -23.18
C VAL A 259 8.87 -10.48 -22.14
N THR A 260 9.33 -10.41 -20.90
CA THR A 260 8.73 -11.13 -19.76
C THR A 260 7.61 -10.32 -19.15
N TRP A 261 6.66 -10.97 -18.46
CA TRP A 261 5.62 -10.30 -17.69
C TRP A 261 6.17 -9.39 -16.58
N LEU A 262 7.33 -9.72 -16.01
CA LEU A 262 8.01 -8.86 -15.05
C LEU A 262 8.43 -7.53 -15.70
N GLN A 263 8.98 -7.58 -16.92
CA GLN A 263 9.33 -6.35 -17.65
C GLN A 263 8.08 -5.51 -18.00
N VAL A 264 6.96 -6.17 -18.33
CA VAL A 264 5.68 -5.46 -18.53
C VAL A 264 5.24 -4.73 -17.26
N PHE A 265 5.31 -5.42 -16.12
CA PHE A 265 4.98 -4.82 -14.82
C PHE A 265 5.90 -3.65 -14.46
N GLU A 266 7.22 -3.84 -14.59
CA GLU A 266 8.21 -2.80 -14.30
C GLU A 266 8.03 -1.57 -15.20
N GLU A 267 7.78 -1.77 -16.50
CA GLU A 267 7.55 -0.66 -17.44
C GLU A 267 6.21 0.04 -17.17
N TYR A 268 5.16 -0.71 -16.88
CA TYR A 268 3.88 -0.11 -16.50
C TYR A 268 4.03 0.77 -15.25
N CYS A 269 4.65 0.26 -14.19
CA CYS A 269 4.89 1.03 -12.97
C CYS A 269 5.73 2.28 -13.24
N ARG A 270 6.77 2.18 -14.07
CA ARG A 270 7.60 3.33 -14.46
C ARG A 270 6.80 4.38 -15.25
N TRP A 271 5.90 3.93 -16.12
CA TRP A 271 5.15 4.82 -17.02
C TRP A 271 4.05 5.59 -16.30
N ILE A 272 3.38 4.95 -15.33
CA ILE A 272 2.25 5.54 -14.62
C ILE A 272 2.67 6.38 -13.40
N SER A 273 3.90 6.26 -12.92
CA SER A 273 4.42 6.92 -11.70
C SER A 273 4.66 8.42 -11.88
#